data_4e8a95eae169e1d9405b36d2ab207c29
#
_entry.id   4e8a95eae169e1d9405b36d2ab207c29
#
_cell.length_a   1.000
_cell.length_b   1.000
_cell.length_c   1.000
_cell.angle_alpha   90.00
_cell.angle_beta   90.00
_cell.angle_gamma   90.00
#
_symmetry.space_group_name_H-M   'P 1'
#
loop_
_entity.id
_entity.type
_entity.pdbx_description
1 polymer ?
#
loop_
_entity_poly.entity_id
_entity_poly.type
_entity_poly.pdbx_seq_one_letter_code
_entity_poly.pdbx_strand_id
1 'polypeptide(L)'
;MLERIRYDGAYPTRERAEEVTRVVLAALGRQLIGDERVDLAASLPAEAARIFAGQIPDCRPLTGWGFVKDLATRTEATPATARWDTGAVLTTIGDLAGPSLLDRILSQLPPGYALLFGPAELIQQSVSTSIRTPVSTSVGLVT
;
A
#
# COMPACT_ATOMS: atom_id res chain seq x y z
N MET A 1 -11.17 -7.09 -6.58
CA MET A 1 -10.43 -6.41 -5.49
C MET A 1 -10.74 -6.97 -4.13
N LEU A 2 -12.00 -6.99 -3.74
CA LEU A 2 -12.38 -7.39 -2.39
C LEU A 2 -12.07 -8.85 -2.09
N GLU A 3 -12.30 -9.74 -3.04
CA GLU A 3 -12.02 -11.16 -2.87
C GLU A 3 -10.55 -11.41 -2.63
N ARG A 4 -9.69 -10.69 -3.35
CA ARG A 4 -8.25 -10.81 -3.17
C ARG A 4 -7.84 -10.32 -1.79
N ILE A 5 -8.40 -9.19 -1.35
CA ILE A 5 -8.09 -8.65 -0.03
C ILE A 5 -8.52 -9.63 1.05
N ARG A 6 -9.71 -10.21 0.90
CA ARG A 6 -10.19 -11.20 1.86
C ARG A 6 -9.25 -12.40 1.94
N TYR A 7 -8.80 -12.89 0.80
CA TYR A 7 -7.91 -14.04 0.76
C TYR A 7 -6.53 -13.70 1.34
N ASP A 8 -5.93 -12.60 0.87
CA ASP A 8 -4.59 -12.21 1.29
C ASP A 8 -4.52 -11.84 2.77
N GLY A 9 -5.57 -11.22 3.27
CA GLY A 9 -5.65 -10.82 4.68
C GLY A 9 -6.20 -11.92 5.59
N ALA A 10 -6.62 -13.04 4.99
CA ALA A 10 -7.20 -14.16 5.72
C ALA A 10 -8.40 -13.74 6.58
N TYR A 11 -9.24 -12.85 6.02
CA TYR A 11 -10.42 -12.38 6.75
C TYR A 11 -11.51 -13.43 6.72
N PRO A 12 -12.16 -13.72 7.86
CA PRO A 12 -13.14 -14.80 7.93
C PRO A 12 -14.41 -14.52 7.15
N THR A 13 -14.79 -13.26 6.97
CA THR A 13 -16.01 -12.90 6.29
C THR A 13 -15.76 -11.79 5.27
N ARG A 14 -16.66 -11.70 4.29
CA ARG A 14 -16.63 -10.64 3.29
C ARG A 14 -16.85 -9.28 3.96
N GLU A 15 -17.73 -9.23 4.95
CA GLU A 15 -18.03 -8.00 5.68
C GLU A 15 -16.80 -7.44 6.38
N ARG A 16 -15.99 -8.33 6.96
CA ARG A 16 -14.76 -7.89 7.61
C ARG A 16 -13.77 -7.35 6.59
N ALA A 17 -13.65 -8.02 5.45
CA ALA A 17 -12.78 -7.53 4.37
C ALA A 17 -13.24 -6.18 3.85
N GLU A 18 -14.56 -5.97 3.75
CA GLU A 18 -15.10 -4.68 3.31
C GLU A 18 -14.79 -3.58 4.31
N GLU A 19 -14.93 -3.87 5.59
CA GLU A 19 -14.64 -2.88 6.63
C GLU A 19 -13.18 -2.48 6.61
N VAL A 20 -12.28 -3.45 6.53
CA VAL A 20 -10.85 -3.18 6.47
C VAL A 20 -10.50 -2.37 5.23
N THR A 21 -11.05 -2.76 4.09
CA THR A 21 -10.81 -2.06 2.84
C THR A 21 -11.25 -0.60 2.95
N ARG A 22 -12.44 -0.36 3.52
CA ARG A 22 -12.96 0.99 3.64
C ARG A 22 -12.07 1.87 4.50
N VAL A 23 -11.63 1.39 5.65
CA VAL A 23 -10.84 2.23 6.54
C VAL A 23 -9.45 2.51 5.99
N VAL A 24 -8.84 1.55 5.29
CA VAL A 24 -7.52 1.77 4.69
C VAL A 24 -7.62 2.70 3.48
N LEU A 25 -8.63 2.52 2.63
CA LEU A 25 -8.85 3.43 1.49
C LEU A 25 -9.10 4.86 1.95
N ALA A 26 -9.91 5.02 2.98
CA ALA A 26 -10.18 6.35 3.52
C ALA A 26 -8.90 6.99 4.06
N ALA A 27 -8.09 6.20 4.77
CA ALA A 27 -6.83 6.70 5.30
C ALA A 27 -5.88 7.12 4.17
N LEU A 28 -5.78 6.32 3.12
CA LEU A 28 -4.94 6.66 1.98
C LEU A 28 -5.45 7.90 1.26
N GLY A 29 -6.77 8.04 1.16
CA GLY A 29 -7.39 9.21 0.54
C GLY A 29 -7.04 10.51 1.25
N ARG A 30 -6.68 10.45 2.51
CA ARG A 30 -6.26 11.63 3.26
C ARG A 30 -4.78 11.96 3.07
N GLN A 31 -4.02 11.08 2.41
CA GLN A 31 -2.57 11.25 2.25
C GLN A 31 -2.14 11.60 0.83
N LEU A 32 -2.97 11.37 -0.17
CA LEU A 32 -2.60 11.60 -1.57
C LEU A 32 -3.27 12.84 -2.12
N ILE A 33 -2.53 13.58 -2.95
CA ILE A 33 -3.03 14.77 -3.63
C ILE A 33 -2.60 14.74 -5.10
N GLY A 34 -3.19 15.63 -5.88
CA GLY A 34 -2.75 15.89 -7.26
C GLY A 34 -3.07 14.78 -8.24
N ASP A 35 -2.24 14.68 -9.26
CA ASP A 35 -2.47 13.75 -10.36
C ASP A 35 -2.44 12.30 -9.90
N GLU A 36 -1.58 11.96 -8.95
CA GLU A 36 -1.51 10.61 -8.42
C GLU A 36 -2.81 10.20 -7.77
N ARG A 37 -3.46 11.14 -7.08
CA ARG A 37 -4.77 10.88 -6.49
C ARG A 37 -5.82 10.58 -7.55
N VAL A 38 -5.84 11.39 -8.61
CA VAL A 38 -6.81 11.22 -9.70
C VAL A 38 -6.55 9.90 -10.44
N ASP A 39 -5.29 9.64 -10.74
CA ASP A 39 -4.92 8.44 -11.49
C ASP A 39 -5.22 7.17 -10.69
N LEU A 40 -4.98 7.19 -9.39
CA LEU A 40 -5.27 6.04 -8.55
C LEU A 40 -6.78 5.80 -8.49
N ALA A 41 -7.57 6.85 -8.30
CA ALA A 41 -9.02 6.71 -8.28
C ALA A 41 -9.52 6.07 -9.58
N ALA A 42 -8.92 6.45 -10.71
CA ALA A 42 -9.31 5.87 -12.01
C ALA A 42 -8.94 4.40 -12.13
N SER A 43 -7.98 3.93 -11.33
CA SER A 43 -7.52 2.54 -11.37
C SER A 43 -8.33 1.62 -10.45
N LEU A 44 -9.19 2.17 -9.61
CA LEU A 44 -9.92 1.41 -8.61
C LEU A 44 -11.34 1.10 -9.09
N PRO A 45 -11.96 0.01 -8.59
CA PRO A 45 -13.39 -0.20 -8.81
C PRO A 45 -14.19 0.99 -8.31
N ALA A 46 -15.36 1.22 -8.90
CA ALA A 46 -16.13 2.45 -8.68
C ALA A 46 -16.40 2.74 -7.21
N GLU A 47 -16.79 1.71 -6.46
CA GLU A 47 -17.10 1.92 -5.04
C GLU A 47 -15.85 2.28 -4.24
N ALA A 48 -14.75 1.58 -4.50
CA ALA A 48 -13.48 1.86 -3.84
C ALA A 48 -13.00 3.26 -4.19
N ALA A 49 -13.15 3.65 -5.46
CA ALA A 49 -12.77 4.98 -5.90
C ALA A 49 -13.55 6.07 -5.17
N ARG A 50 -14.85 5.83 -4.93
CA ARG A 50 -15.68 6.79 -4.20
C ARG A 50 -15.21 6.97 -2.76
N ILE A 51 -14.90 5.86 -2.10
CA ILE A 51 -14.41 5.92 -0.72
C ILE A 51 -13.09 6.69 -0.67
N PHE A 52 -12.19 6.37 -1.56
CA PHE A 52 -10.86 6.99 -1.61
C PHE A 52 -10.97 8.48 -1.93
N ALA A 53 -11.66 8.81 -3.02
CA ALA A 53 -11.74 10.18 -3.51
C ALA A 53 -12.64 11.07 -2.64
N GLY A 54 -13.53 10.47 -1.85
CA GLY A 54 -14.42 11.22 -0.98
C GLY A 54 -13.75 11.81 0.24
N GLN A 55 -12.47 11.47 0.49
CA GLN A 55 -11.76 11.99 1.65
C GLN A 55 -11.15 13.34 1.34
N ILE A 56 -11.05 14.18 2.37
CA ILE A 56 -10.37 15.47 2.26
C ILE A 56 -8.91 15.26 2.64
N PRO A 57 -7.96 15.62 1.77
CA PRO A 57 -6.54 15.45 2.09
C PRO A 57 -6.15 16.16 3.37
N ASP A 58 -5.39 15.47 4.20
CA ASP A 58 -4.90 16.04 5.45
C ASP A 58 -3.76 17.00 5.16
N CYS A 59 -3.66 18.06 5.96
CA CYS A 59 -2.57 19.02 5.79
C CYS A 59 -1.27 18.53 6.41
N ARG A 60 -1.30 17.46 7.21
CA ARG A 60 -0.09 16.92 7.83
C ARG A 60 0.19 15.54 7.28
N PRO A 61 1.31 15.38 6.53
CA PRO A 61 1.67 14.08 6.00
C PRO A 61 2.13 13.14 7.12
N LEU A 62 1.73 11.86 7.00
CA LEU A 62 2.13 10.81 7.91
C LEU A 62 3.19 9.95 7.24
N THR A 63 4.20 9.53 8.01
CA THR A 63 5.12 8.49 7.55
C THR A 63 4.37 7.17 7.46
N GLY A 64 5.00 6.15 6.85
CA GLY A 64 4.39 4.83 6.80
C GLY A 64 4.03 4.30 8.17
N TRP A 65 4.95 4.46 9.15
CA TRP A 65 4.67 4.04 10.52
C TRP A 65 3.57 4.88 11.15
N GLY A 66 3.60 6.20 10.90
CA GLY A 66 2.55 7.10 11.38
C GLY A 66 1.18 6.73 10.84
N PHE A 67 1.12 6.31 9.57
CA PHE A 67 -0.10 5.85 8.95
C PHE A 67 -0.68 4.64 9.69
N VAL A 68 0.17 3.66 9.98
CA VAL A 68 -0.25 2.45 10.69
C VAL A 68 -0.73 2.78 12.10
N LYS A 69 0.00 3.63 12.82
CA LYS A 69 -0.37 4.03 14.18
C LYS A 69 -1.68 4.80 14.21
N ASP A 70 -1.86 5.72 13.25
CA ASP A 70 -3.08 6.48 13.16
C ASP A 70 -4.27 5.56 12.88
N LEU A 71 -4.09 4.62 11.96
CA LEU A 71 -5.14 3.65 11.64
C LEU A 71 -5.50 2.81 12.87
N ALA A 72 -4.49 2.34 13.60
CA ALA A 72 -4.71 1.55 14.81
C ALA A 72 -5.54 2.33 15.83
N THR A 73 -5.22 3.61 16.01
CA THR A 73 -5.96 4.46 16.94
C THR A 73 -7.41 4.65 16.50
N ARG A 74 -7.62 4.93 15.21
CA ARG A 74 -8.96 5.19 14.70
C ARG A 74 -9.86 3.96 14.73
N THR A 75 -9.27 2.78 14.56
CA THR A 75 -10.05 1.54 14.51
C THR A 75 -10.00 0.78 15.85
N GLU A 76 -9.35 1.34 16.85
CA GLU A 76 -9.20 0.75 18.18
C GLU A 76 -8.57 -0.65 18.09
N ALA A 77 -7.59 -0.77 17.19
CA ALA A 77 -6.85 -2.01 16.96
C ALA A 77 -5.42 -1.86 17.46
N THR A 78 -4.69 -2.98 17.50
CA THR A 78 -3.26 -2.93 17.80
C THR A 78 -2.49 -2.48 16.58
N PRO A 79 -1.29 -1.92 16.75
CA PRO A 79 -0.44 -1.59 15.60
C PRO A 79 -0.15 -2.80 14.72
N ALA A 80 0.01 -3.98 15.30
CA ALA A 80 0.25 -5.20 14.53
C ALA A 80 -0.93 -5.54 13.62
N THR A 81 -2.15 -5.44 14.14
CA THR A 81 -3.36 -5.69 13.35
C THR A 81 -3.51 -4.63 12.26
N ALA A 82 -3.30 -3.37 12.61
CA ALA A 82 -3.38 -2.27 11.64
C ALA A 82 -2.34 -2.44 10.53
N ARG A 83 -1.13 -2.89 10.88
CA ARG A 83 -0.07 -3.13 9.91
C ARG A 83 -0.48 -4.26 8.94
N TRP A 84 -1.05 -5.33 9.49
CA TRP A 84 -1.53 -6.45 8.67
C TRP A 84 -2.62 -5.98 7.70
N ASP A 85 -3.60 -5.26 8.22
CA ASP A 85 -4.73 -4.78 7.42
C ASP A 85 -4.26 -3.81 6.33
N THR A 86 -3.35 -2.91 6.68
CA THR A 86 -2.79 -1.97 5.73
C THR A 86 -2.08 -2.70 4.60
N GLY A 87 -1.27 -3.69 4.93
CA GLY A 87 -0.52 -4.45 3.93
C GLY A 87 -1.44 -5.20 2.98
N ALA A 88 -2.48 -5.84 3.51
CA ALA A 88 -3.41 -6.60 2.68
C ALA A 88 -4.10 -5.71 1.65
N VAL A 89 -4.54 -4.52 2.06
CA VAL A 89 -5.25 -3.61 1.18
C VAL A 89 -4.29 -2.91 0.22
N LEU A 90 -3.19 -2.36 0.73
CA LEU A 90 -2.29 -1.57 -0.10
C LEU A 90 -1.55 -2.42 -1.14
N THR A 91 -1.24 -3.68 -0.83
CA THR A 91 -0.65 -4.57 -1.83
C THR A 91 -1.58 -4.73 -3.03
N THR A 92 -2.86 -4.93 -2.77
CA THR A 92 -3.85 -5.03 -3.85
C THR A 92 -3.97 -3.72 -4.62
N ILE A 93 -4.01 -2.60 -3.91
CA ILE A 93 -4.08 -1.29 -4.55
C ILE A 93 -2.86 -1.05 -5.43
N GLY A 94 -1.68 -1.41 -4.96
CA GLY A 94 -0.45 -1.26 -5.74
C GLY A 94 -0.48 -2.03 -7.04
N ASP A 95 -1.03 -3.25 -7.02
CA ASP A 95 -1.17 -4.03 -8.23
C ASP A 95 -2.17 -3.42 -9.20
N LEU A 96 -3.26 -2.87 -8.68
CA LEU A 96 -4.25 -2.22 -9.53
C LEU A 96 -3.69 -0.94 -10.16
N ALA A 97 -2.87 -0.22 -9.43
CA ALA A 97 -2.23 1.00 -9.92
C ALA A 97 -1.20 0.72 -11.00
N GLY A 98 -0.47 -0.38 -10.85
CA GLY A 98 0.63 -0.71 -11.74
C GLY A 98 1.94 -0.05 -11.31
N PRO A 99 3.09 -0.56 -11.80
CA PRO A 99 4.39 -0.11 -11.29
C PRO A 99 4.68 1.36 -11.56
N SER A 100 4.26 1.88 -12.70
CA SER A 100 4.55 3.28 -13.04
C SER A 100 3.82 4.25 -12.11
N LEU A 101 2.52 4.02 -11.91
CA LEU A 101 1.75 4.89 -11.01
C LEU A 101 2.18 4.70 -9.57
N LEU A 102 2.48 3.46 -9.18
CA LEU A 102 2.93 3.18 -7.82
C LEU A 102 4.23 3.93 -7.52
N ASP A 103 5.18 3.97 -8.46
CA ASP A 103 6.41 4.73 -8.28
C ASP A 103 6.11 6.21 -8.04
N ARG A 104 5.18 6.78 -8.80
CA ARG A 104 4.80 8.18 -8.63
C ARG A 104 4.15 8.42 -7.27
N ILE A 105 3.29 7.49 -6.84
CA ILE A 105 2.65 7.58 -5.53
C ILE A 105 3.69 7.55 -4.42
N LEU A 106 4.62 6.60 -4.49
CA LEU A 106 5.66 6.46 -3.48
C LEU A 106 6.60 7.68 -3.45
N SER A 107 6.82 8.30 -4.61
CA SER A 107 7.62 9.52 -4.67
C SER A 107 6.95 10.70 -3.96
N GLN A 108 5.64 10.72 -3.93
CA GLN A 108 4.89 11.78 -3.25
C GLN A 108 4.82 11.56 -1.74
N LEU A 109 4.74 10.30 -1.31
CA LEU A 109 4.50 9.97 0.09
C LEU A 109 5.78 10.05 0.93
N PRO A 110 5.65 10.36 2.23
CA PRO A 110 6.79 10.30 3.14
C PRO A 110 7.37 8.90 3.25
N PRO A 111 8.53 8.75 3.92
CA PRO A 111 9.20 7.44 4.03
C PRO A 111 8.34 6.35 4.67
N GLY A 112 8.59 5.12 4.29
CA GLY A 112 8.00 3.94 4.91
C GLY A 112 6.86 3.30 4.14
N TYR A 113 6.29 4.00 3.16
CA TYR A 113 5.13 3.47 2.45
C TYR A 113 5.47 2.32 1.50
N ALA A 114 6.71 2.28 0.99
CA ALA A 114 7.09 1.20 0.09
C ALA A 114 6.88 -0.17 0.75
N LEU A 115 7.18 -0.26 2.04
CA LEU A 115 6.99 -1.51 2.79
C LEU A 115 5.52 -1.88 2.93
N LEU A 116 4.64 -0.89 2.93
CA LEU A 116 3.21 -1.13 3.07
C LEU A 116 2.58 -1.59 1.76
N PHE A 117 3.14 -1.19 0.62
CA PHE A 117 2.60 -1.50 -0.70
C PHE A 117 3.10 -2.82 -1.29
N GLY A 118 3.79 -3.64 -0.54
CA GLY A 118 4.24 -4.94 -1.02
C GLY A 118 5.72 -5.12 -0.82
N PRO A 119 6.17 -5.15 0.44
CA PRO A 119 7.60 -5.14 0.75
C PRO A 119 8.36 -6.35 0.22
N ALA A 120 7.75 -7.52 0.29
CA ALA A 120 8.45 -8.73 -0.09
C ALA A 120 8.86 -8.70 -1.55
N GLU A 121 7.96 -8.26 -2.43
CA GLU A 121 8.26 -8.18 -3.86
C GLU A 121 9.29 -7.11 -4.15
N LEU A 122 9.15 -5.95 -3.53
CA LEU A 122 10.11 -4.87 -3.73
C LEU A 122 11.49 -5.24 -3.24
N ILE A 123 11.57 -5.89 -2.09
CA ILE A 123 12.84 -6.35 -1.55
C ILE A 123 13.46 -7.39 -2.46
N GLN A 124 12.68 -8.34 -2.94
CA GLN A 124 13.19 -9.36 -3.85
C GLN A 124 13.70 -8.76 -5.15
N GLN A 125 12.99 -7.80 -5.70
CA GLN A 125 13.43 -7.12 -6.92
C GLN A 125 14.74 -6.38 -6.70
N SER A 126 14.87 -5.70 -5.59
CA SER A 126 16.09 -5.00 -5.24
C SER A 126 17.26 -5.96 -5.09
N VAL A 127 17.05 -7.05 -4.38
CA VAL A 127 18.06 -8.07 -4.19
C VAL A 127 18.46 -8.69 -5.52
N SER A 128 17.49 -8.99 -6.37
CA SER A 128 17.75 -9.57 -7.68
C SER A 128 18.64 -8.68 -8.52
N THR A 129 18.37 -7.39 -8.55
CA THR A 129 19.14 -6.47 -9.37
C THR A 129 20.51 -6.19 -8.80
N SER A 130 20.69 -6.25 -7.50
CA SER A 130 21.97 -5.94 -6.88
C SER A 130 22.88 -7.15 -6.74
N ILE A 131 22.35 -8.32 -6.58
CA ILE A 131 23.16 -9.52 -6.34
C ILE A 131 23.65 -10.13 -7.62
N ARG A 132 22.91 -10.08 -8.61
CA ARG A 132 23.34 -10.63 -9.86
C ARG A 132 24.34 -9.82 -10.57
N THR A 133 24.37 -9.99 -9.74
CA THR A 133 25.14 -9.81 -9.98
C THR A 133 25.87 -9.77 -9.74
N PRO A 134 25.79 -9.97 -9.52
CA PRO A 134 26.52 -10.16 -9.12
C PRO A 134 27.02 -10.49 -8.90
N VAL A 135 26.84 -10.46 -8.99
CA VAL A 135 27.30 -10.83 -8.87
C VAL A 135 27.62 -11.10 -8.86
N SER A 136 27.51 -10.95 -9.05
CA SER A 136 27.95 -11.19 -9.17
C SER A 136 28.31 -11.32 -9.10
N THR A 137 28.21 -11.12 -9.20
CA THR A 137 28.71 -11.24 -9.28
C THR A 137 29.10 -11.48 -9.14
N SER A 138 29.22 -11.43 -9.14
CA SER A 138 29.79 -11.69 -9.21
C SER A 138 30.19 -12.00 -9.18
N VAL A 139 30.14 -11.95 -9.17
CA VAL A 139 30.67 -12.23 -9.36
C VAL A 139 31.17 -12.47 -9.45
N GLY A 140 31.08 -12.43 -9.48
CA GLY A 140 31.59 -12.60 -9.66
C GLY A 140 32.02 -12.82 -9.49
N LEU A 141 31.96 -12.64 -9.45
CA LEU A 141 32.45 -12.89 -9.50
C LEU A 141 33.05 -13.14 -9.41
N VAL A 142 33.16 -13.13 -9.40
CA VAL A 142 33.69 -13.39 -9.51
C VAL A 142 34.25 -13.59 -9.71
N THR A 143 34.29 -13.52 -9.83
CA THR A 143 34.71 -13.82 -10.04
C THR A 143 34.95 -13.82 -10.38
#